data_5c39f1747bac823f3acc1aaab2dff553
#
_entry.id   5c39f1747bac823f3acc1aaab2dff553
#
_cell.length_a   1.000
_cell.length_b   1.000
_cell.length_c   1.000
_cell.angle_alpha   90.00
_cell.angle_beta   90.00
_cell.angle_gamma   90.00
#
_symmetry.space_group_name_H-M   'P 1'
#
loop_
_entity.id
_entity.type
_entity.pdbx_description
1 polymer ?
#
loop_
_entity_poly.entity_id
_entity_poly.type
_entity_poly.pdbx_seq_one_letter_code
_entity_poly.pdbx_strand_id
1 'polypeptide(L)'
;MKFPIGVIIDSFRTDIPTAVKKAAKVGAQGIQVYATSGEMSPEELVGSKRADFRKLVEDNGLVISALCGDLGGGFGNKEENPWRVEKSKRIIELAKELGTDIVTTHIGVVPEDSSHERYKIMQEA
;
A
#
# COMPACT_ATOMS: atom_id res chain seq x y z
N MET A 1 -24.74 -7.87 -10.98
CA MET A 1 -24.12 -6.93 -9.99
C MET A 1 -22.82 -6.48 -10.58
N LYS A 2 -22.61 -5.15 -10.70
CA LYS A 2 -21.33 -4.61 -11.20
C LYS A 2 -20.48 -4.26 -10.00
N PHE A 3 -19.31 -4.86 -9.89
CA PHE A 3 -18.31 -4.50 -8.88
C PHE A 3 -17.34 -3.47 -9.47
N PRO A 4 -16.87 -2.48 -8.70
CA PRO A 4 -15.71 -1.71 -9.11
C PRO A 4 -14.48 -2.62 -9.13
N ILE A 5 -13.68 -2.50 -10.20
CA ILE A 5 -12.46 -3.29 -10.37
C ILE A 5 -11.27 -2.37 -10.27
N GLY A 6 -10.35 -2.67 -9.37
CA GLY A 6 -9.05 -2.04 -9.26
C GLY A 6 -7.94 -2.95 -9.77
N VAL A 7 -6.84 -2.35 -10.19
CA VAL A 7 -5.64 -3.05 -10.62
C VAL A 7 -4.42 -2.58 -9.85
N ILE A 8 -3.46 -3.47 -9.64
CA ILE A 8 -2.17 -3.12 -9.05
C ILE A 8 -1.29 -2.54 -10.17
N ILE A 9 -0.96 -1.26 -10.09
CA ILE A 9 -0.24 -0.57 -11.18
C ILE A 9 1.20 -1.06 -11.36
N ASP A 10 1.82 -1.57 -10.31
CA ASP A 10 3.17 -2.17 -10.34
C ASP A 10 3.24 -3.38 -11.29
N SER A 11 2.12 -4.07 -11.51
CA SER A 11 2.00 -5.20 -12.43
C SER A 11 2.24 -4.81 -13.89
N PHE A 12 2.08 -3.54 -14.26
CA PHE A 12 2.36 -3.08 -15.62
C PHE A 12 3.85 -2.96 -15.94
N ARG A 13 4.72 -2.96 -14.92
CA ARG A 13 6.18 -2.90 -15.06
C ARG A 13 6.67 -1.74 -15.94
N THR A 14 6.06 -0.57 -15.74
CA THR A 14 6.39 0.69 -16.43
C THR A 14 6.50 1.81 -15.40
N ASP A 15 6.89 3.01 -15.85
CA ASP A 15 6.80 4.21 -15.01
C ASP A 15 5.36 4.46 -14.54
N ILE A 16 5.22 5.18 -13.44
CA ILE A 16 3.92 5.42 -12.78
C ILE A 16 2.91 6.11 -13.71
N PRO A 17 3.24 7.21 -14.41
CA PRO A 17 2.28 7.85 -15.29
C PRO A 17 1.78 6.92 -16.41
N THR A 18 2.66 6.12 -16.99
CA THR A 18 2.30 5.12 -18.01
C THR A 18 1.42 4.02 -17.42
N ALA A 19 1.73 3.53 -16.22
CA ALA A 19 0.93 2.50 -15.53
C ALA A 19 -0.49 3.00 -15.24
N VAL A 20 -0.64 4.24 -14.75
CA VAL A 20 -1.95 4.86 -14.50
C VAL A 20 -2.78 4.95 -15.79
N LYS A 21 -2.18 5.40 -16.89
CA LYS A 21 -2.85 5.46 -18.20
C LYS A 21 -3.26 4.08 -18.70
N LYS A 22 -2.41 3.06 -18.52
CA LYS A 22 -2.74 1.67 -18.88
C LYS A 22 -3.89 1.13 -18.04
N ALA A 23 -3.93 1.41 -16.73
CA ALA A 23 -5.04 1.04 -15.87
C ALA A 23 -6.38 1.61 -16.38
N ALA A 24 -6.42 2.89 -16.72
CA ALA A 24 -7.59 3.52 -17.30
C ALA A 24 -7.99 2.85 -18.64
N LYS A 25 -7.00 2.59 -19.51
CA LYS A 25 -7.23 1.99 -20.84
C LYS A 25 -7.82 0.58 -20.77
N VAL A 26 -7.45 -0.23 -19.78
CA VAL A 26 -8.03 -1.58 -19.59
C VAL A 26 -9.40 -1.55 -18.92
N GLY A 27 -9.92 -0.38 -18.57
CA GLY A 27 -11.26 -0.19 -18.00
C GLY A 27 -11.32 -0.36 -16.48
N ALA A 28 -10.19 -0.28 -15.78
CA ALA A 28 -10.19 -0.24 -14.31
C ALA A 28 -10.90 1.02 -13.78
N GLN A 29 -11.50 0.93 -12.61
CA GLN A 29 -12.07 2.06 -11.89
C GLN A 29 -11.14 2.57 -10.78
N GLY A 30 -10.25 1.72 -10.30
CA GLY A 30 -9.32 2.08 -9.24
C GLY A 30 -7.94 1.46 -9.44
N ILE A 31 -7.00 1.96 -8.66
CA ILE A 31 -5.63 1.44 -8.61
C ILE A 31 -5.20 1.12 -7.19
N GLN A 32 -4.39 0.09 -7.05
CA GLN A 32 -3.59 -0.16 -5.85
C GLN A 32 -2.13 0.09 -6.17
N VAL A 33 -1.41 0.66 -5.22
CA VAL A 33 -0.01 1.08 -5.36
C VAL A 33 0.82 0.48 -4.24
N TYR A 34 1.99 -0.06 -4.56
CA TYR A 34 2.97 -0.43 -3.54
C TYR A 34 3.64 0.82 -2.96
N ALA A 35 3.46 1.03 -1.64
CA ALA A 35 3.99 2.18 -0.91
C ALA A 35 5.19 1.81 -0.01
N THR A 36 5.80 0.65 -0.24
CA THR A 36 6.84 0.11 0.64
C THR A 36 8.25 0.58 0.29
N SER A 37 8.47 0.94 -0.97
CA SER A 37 9.78 1.37 -1.47
C SER A 37 9.66 2.20 -2.74
N GLY A 38 10.78 2.77 -3.20
CA GLY A 38 10.84 3.54 -4.43
C GLY A 38 10.09 4.87 -4.37
N GLU A 39 9.76 5.41 -5.52
CA GLU A 39 9.16 6.74 -5.67
C GLU A 39 7.77 6.91 -5.02
N MET A 40 7.08 5.80 -4.74
CA MET A 40 5.77 5.79 -4.09
C MET A 40 5.84 5.56 -2.58
N SER A 41 7.04 5.42 -2.01
CA SER A 41 7.20 5.31 -0.55
C SER A 41 6.92 6.63 0.16
N PRO A 42 6.54 6.61 1.45
CA PRO A 42 6.30 7.83 2.22
C PRO A 42 7.51 8.77 2.28
N GLU A 43 8.73 8.24 2.14
CA GLU A 43 9.98 8.98 2.18
C GLU A 43 10.25 9.75 0.88
N GLU A 44 9.85 9.20 -0.26
CA GLU A 44 10.11 9.77 -1.59
C GLU A 44 8.91 10.57 -2.13
N LEU A 45 7.69 10.10 -1.86
CA LEU A 45 6.46 10.78 -2.24
C LEU A 45 6.10 11.82 -1.18
N VAL A 46 6.72 12.98 -1.25
CA VAL A 46 6.59 14.05 -0.26
C VAL A 46 6.07 15.36 -0.85
N GLY A 47 5.51 16.21 -0.01
CA GLY A 47 5.06 17.55 -0.40
C GLY A 47 4.06 17.52 -1.56
N SER A 48 4.26 18.39 -2.57
CA SER A 48 3.39 18.51 -3.73
C SER A 48 3.28 17.24 -4.57
N LYS A 49 4.30 16.36 -4.53
CA LYS A 49 4.26 15.09 -5.26
C LYS A 49 3.04 14.22 -4.89
N ARG A 50 2.56 14.30 -3.65
CA ARG A 50 1.35 13.58 -3.21
C ARG A 50 0.10 14.10 -3.93
N ALA A 51 -0.05 15.42 -3.96
CA ALA A 51 -1.16 16.06 -4.67
C ALA A 51 -1.08 15.84 -6.19
N ASP A 52 0.12 15.91 -6.76
CA ASP A 52 0.36 15.70 -8.19
C ASP A 52 0.02 14.27 -8.60
N PHE A 53 0.42 13.28 -7.80
CA PHE A 53 0.07 11.87 -8.04
C PHE A 53 -1.44 11.64 -7.92
N ARG A 54 -2.07 12.14 -6.89
CA ARG A 54 -3.53 12.06 -6.74
C ARG A 54 -4.25 12.67 -7.94
N LYS A 55 -3.83 13.86 -8.35
CA LYS A 55 -4.38 14.53 -9.54
C LYS A 55 -4.18 13.71 -10.80
N LEU A 56 -3.01 13.11 -11.01
CA LEU A 56 -2.75 12.25 -12.16
C LEU A 56 -3.75 11.08 -12.23
N VAL A 57 -4.04 10.45 -11.09
CA VAL A 57 -5.00 9.34 -11.00
C VAL A 57 -6.41 9.84 -11.31
N GLU A 58 -6.85 10.92 -10.67
CA GLU A 58 -8.18 11.52 -10.86
C GLU A 58 -8.38 12.00 -12.29
N ASP A 59 -7.39 12.64 -12.91
CA ASP A 59 -7.45 13.11 -14.31
C ASP A 59 -7.59 11.95 -15.31
N ASN A 60 -7.20 10.73 -14.96
CA ASN A 60 -7.42 9.53 -15.76
C ASN A 60 -8.75 8.79 -15.41
N GLY A 61 -9.61 9.40 -14.60
CA GLY A 61 -10.91 8.84 -14.22
C GLY A 61 -10.83 7.68 -13.23
N LEU A 62 -9.72 7.55 -12.52
CA LEU A 62 -9.47 6.49 -11.55
C LEU A 62 -9.53 7.01 -10.10
N VAL A 63 -9.66 6.09 -9.16
CA VAL A 63 -9.47 6.35 -7.73
C VAL A 63 -8.30 5.53 -7.20
N ILE A 64 -7.64 6.02 -6.15
CA ILE A 64 -6.68 5.21 -5.40
C ILE A 64 -7.49 4.34 -4.44
N SER A 65 -7.62 3.06 -4.75
CA SER A 65 -8.47 2.14 -3.99
C SER A 65 -7.78 1.61 -2.74
N ALA A 66 -6.47 1.45 -2.78
CA ALA A 66 -5.68 0.98 -1.63
C ALA A 66 -4.19 1.29 -1.82
N LEU A 67 -3.44 1.31 -0.73
CA LEU A 67 -1.98 1.19 -0.75
C LEU A 67 -1.58 -0.20 -0.25
N CYS A 68 -0.56 -0.78 -0.87
CA CYS A 68 0.09 -1.97 -0.32
C CYS A 68 1.23 -1.52 0.60
N GLY A 69 1.11 -1.88 1.86
CA GLY A 69 2.08 -1.62 2.92
C GLY A 69 2.81 -2.88 3.39
N ASP A 70 2.85 -3.92 2.57
CA ASP A 70 3.53 -5.16 2.91
C ASP A 70 5.05 -5.01 2.87
N LEU A 71 5.66 -4.93 4.04
CA LEU A 71 7.11 -4.76 4.23
C LEU A 71 7.87 -6.09 4.12
N GLY A 72 7.18 -7.20 3.84
CA GLY A 72 7.73 -8.55 3.84
C GLY A 72 8.00 -9.10 5.26
N GLY A 73 8.02 -10.43 5.43
CA GLY A 73 8.36 -11.09 6.69
C GLY A 73 7.34 -11.00 7.83
N GLY A 74 6.31 -10.17 7.70
CA GLY A 74 5.26 -10.01 8.72
C GLY A 74 5.75 -9.38 10.03
N PHE A 75 5.01 -9.58 11.13
CA PHE A 75 5.24 -8.95 12.43
C PHE A 75 5.64 -9.96 13.53
N GLY A 76 6.23 -11.08 13.14
CA GLY A 76 6.67 -12.12 14.07
C GLY A 76 8.10 -11.99 14.60
N ASN A 77 8.80 -10.88 14.30
CA ASN A 77 10.16 -10.60 14.75
C ASN A 77 10.17 -9.38 15.67
N LYS A 78 10.44 -9.61 16.95
CA LYS A 78 10.44 -8.57 17.99
C LYS A 78 11.44 -7.44 17.71
N GLU A 79 12.60 -7.77 17.15
CA GLU A 79 13.66 -6.78 16.86
C GLU A 79 13.33 -5.91 15.67
N GLU A 80 12.61 -6.44 14.68
CA GLU A 80 12.22 -5.73 13.47
C GLU A 80 10.90 -4.95 13.62
N ASN A 81 10.02 -5.36 14.53
CA ASN A 81 8.70 -4.76 14.68
C ASN A 81 8.72 -3.24 14.91
N PRO A 82 9.64 -2.64 15.70
CA PRO A 82 9.65 -1.20 15.90
C PRO A 82 9.74 -0.40 14.59
N TRP A 83 10.63 -0.77 13.67
CA TRP A 83 10.74 -0.08 12.39
C TRP A 83 9.59 -0.41 11.45
N ARG A 84 9.08 -1.65 11.48
CA ARG A 84 7.92 -2.07 10.67
C ARG A 84 6.66 -1.30 11.05
N VAL A 85 6.40 -1.18 12.34
CA VAL A 85 5.26 -0.42 12.87
C VAL A 85 5.38 1.06 12.50
N GLU A 86 6.56 1.66 12.70
CA GLU A 86 6.79 3.06 12.33
C GLU A 86 6.60 3.30 10.84
N LYS A 87 7.15 2.44 9.99
CA LYS A 87 6.98 2.51 8.54
C LYS A 87 5.51 2.35 8.15
N SER A 88 4.80 1.41 8.77
CA SER A 88 3.37 1.20 8.53
C SER A 88 2.53 2.42 8.88
N LYS A 89 2.84 3.11 9.98
CA LYS A 89 2.18 4.38 10.34
C LYS A 89 2.36 5.44 9.25
N ARG A 90 3.56 5.60 8.73
CA ARG A 90 3.84 6.55 7.62
C ARG A 90 3.07 6.19 6.35
N ILE A 91 2.93 4.90 6.06
CA ILE A 91 2.13 4.44 4.91
C ILE A 91 0.64 4.74 5.14
N ILE A 92 0.14 4.58 6.36
CA ILE A 92 -1.25 4.94 6.72
C ILE A 92 -1.48 6.45 6.57
N GLU A 93 -0.54 7.28 7.00
CA GLU A 93 -0.61 8.74 6.81
C GLU A 93 -0.61 9.10 5.32
N LEU A 94 0.27 8.47 4.53
CA LEU A 94 0.29 8.64 3.08
C LEU A 94 -1.05 8.25 2.45
N ALA A 95 -1.65 7.14 2.87
CA ALA A 95 -2.95 6.69 2.38
C ALA A 95 -4.04 7.75 2.59
N LYS A 96 -4.09 8.35 3.78
CA LYS A 96 -5.02 9.44 4.09
C LYS A 96 -4.85 10.64 3.16
N GLU A 97 -3.62 11.06 2.92
CA GLU A 97 -3.33 12.19 2.03
C GLU A 97 -3.65 11.87 0.56
N LEU A 98 -3.48 10.62 0.16
CA LEU A 98 -3.85 10.15 -1.18
C LEU A 98 -5.35 9.85 -1.34
N GLY A 99 -6.13 9.94 -0.25
CA GLY A 99 -7.58 9.80 -0.27
C GLY A 99 -8.08 8.36 -0.30
N THR A 100 -7.34 7.41 0.28
CA THR A 100 -7.79 6.03 0.48
C THR A 100 -7.78 5.65 1.96
N ASP A 101 -8.76 4.87 2.37
CA ASP A 101 -8.88 4.35 3.73
C ASP A 101 -8.35 2.92 3.87
N ILE A 102 -7.76 2.37 2.81
CA ILE A 102 -7.33 0.97 2.78
C ILE A 102 -5.81 0.88 2.61
N VAL A 103 -5.17 0.22 3.57
CA VAL A 103 -3.80 -0.25 3.47
C VAL A 103 -3.79 -1.76 3.66
N THR A 104 -3.24 -2.49 2.68
CA THR A 104 -3.11 -3.94 2.75
C THR A 104 -1.73 -4.33 3.23
N THR A 105 -1.63 -5.38 4.03
CA THR A 105 -0.35 -5.95 4.49
C THR A 105 -0.48 -7.44 4.76
N HIS A 106 0.65 -8.11 4.92
CA HIS A 106 0.73 -9.47 5.43
C HIS A 106 1.31 -9.46 6.83
N ILE A 107 0.60 -10.05 7.78
CA ILE A 107 1.06 -10.13 9.18
C ILE A 107 2.07 -11.26 9.40
N GLY A 108 2.24 -12.14 8.43
CA GLY A 108 3.07 -13.34 8.50
C GLY A 108 2.29 -14.57 8.93
N VAL A 109 3.00 -15.66 9.16
CA VAL A 109 2.40 -16.93 9.59
C VAL A 109 2.02 -16.83 11.07
N VAL A 110 0.74 -16.99 11.35
CA VAL A 110 0.20 -17.03 12.72
C VAL A 110 0.37 -18.45 13.26
N PRO A 111 1.03 -18.66 14.42
CA PRO A 111 1.11 -19.97 15.07
C PRO A 111 -0.28 -20.49 15.44
N GLU A 112 -0.48 -21.80 15.36
CA GLU A 112 -1.74 -22.46 15.80
C GLU A 112 -1.96 -22.33 17.30
N ASP A 113 -0.86 -22.41 18.08
CA ASP A 113 -0.90 -22.28 19.54
C ASP A 113 -0.71 -20.83 19.96
N SER A 114 -1.74 -20.26 20.60
CA SER A 114 -1.70 -18.89 21.15
C SER A 114 -0.68 -18.68 22.28
N SER A 115 -0.16 -19.75 22.89
CA SER A 115 0.92 -19.70 23.88
C SER A 115 2.30 -19.54 23.24
N HIS A 116 2.43 -19.79 21.94
CA HIS A 116 3.69 -19.66 21.21
C HIS A 116 4.23 -18.23 21.28
N GLU A 117 5.53 -18.08 21.48
CA GLU A 117 6.19 -16.76 21.63
C GLU A 117 5.89 -15.84 20.43
N ARG A 118 5.98 -16.37 19.21
CA ARG A 118 5.69 -15.61 18.00
C ARG A 118 4.27 -15.04 17.98
N TYR A 119 3.29 -15.78 18.48
CA TYR A 119 1.90 -15.33 18.57
C TYR A 119 1.80 -14.06 19.43
N LYS A 120 2.47 -14.07 20.60
CA LYS A 120 2.50 -12.91 21.51
C LYS A 120 3.20 -11.72 20.88
N ILE A 121 4.34 -11.93 20.22
CA ILE A 121 5.08 -10.88 19.50
C ILE A 121 4.19 -10.22 18.44
N MET A 122 3.42 -11.00 17.69
CA MET A 122 2.51 -10.48 16.66
C MET A 122 1.34 -9.69 17.25
N GLN A 123 0.87 -10.06 18.46
CA GLN A 123 -0.20 -9.32 19.14
C GLN A 123 0.29 -7.96 19.69
N GLU A 124 1.56 -7.86 20.04
CA GLU A 124 2.17 -6.64 20.60
C GLU A 124 2.53 -5.62 19.52
N ALA A 125 2.62 -6.04 18.27
CA ALA A 125 2.97 -5.17 17.13
C ALA A 125 1.76 -4.35 16.66
#